data_ff88451498314d521a4c853e304398e2
#
_entry.id   ff88451498314d521a4c853e304398e2
#
_cell.length_a   1.000
_cell.length_b   1.000
_cell.length_c   1.000
_cell.angle_alpha   90.00
_cell.angle_beta   90.00
_cell.angle_gamma   90.00
#
_symmetry.space_group_name_H-M   'P 1'
#
loop_
_entity.id
_entity.type
_entity.pdbx_description
1 polymer ?
#
loop_
_entity_poly.entity_id
_entity_poly.type
_entity_poly.pdbx_seq_one_letter_code
_entity_poly.pdbx_strand_id
1 'polypeptide(L)'
;MLDQLRSIVQKVNSAKDLQSALNIIVSRVREALDTQVCSVFLFDADINSHVLMASQGLNAKAVGHVSLAVGEGLVGLVAKHAEPINLEDAPLHPSYHYLQETGEEVFHAFLGVPIIHHRAVLGVLIVQHEERRRFDEAEEAFLITLSAQLAGVIAHAEATGAIEGISPSGHKTSDTVFRGVSGSSGVAIGQVVVVFPHADLRQIPNRQPKNIYKDIELFNTFLNSVREYLRFPHRNI
;
A
#
# COMPACT_ATOMS: atom_id res chain seq x y z
N MET A 1 2.86 -14.84 -23.99
CA MET A 1 2.81 -14.45 -22.56
C MET A 1 4.06 -13.66 -22.10
N LEU A 2 5.31 -14.15 -22.26
CA LEU A 2 6.52 -13.40 -21.86
C LEU A 2 6.69 -12.02 -22.53
N ASP A 3 6.42 -11.90 -23.81
CA ASP A 3 6.50 -10.62 -24.53
C ASP A 3 5.43 -9.65 -24.05
N GLN A 4 4.23 -10.15 -23.75
CA GLN A 4 3.16 -9.34 -23.15
C GLN A 4 3.56 -8.85 -21.75
N LEU A 5 4.09 -9.73 -20.90
CA LEU A 5 4.60 -9.36 -19.58
C LEU A 5 5.63 -8.24 -19.68
N ARG A 6 6.65 -8.39 -20.54
CA ARG A 6 7.69 -7.38 -20.74
C ARG A 6 7.11 -6.04 -21.21
N SER A 7 6.18 -6.07 -22.17
CA SER A 7 5.50 -4.88 -22.67
C SER A 7 4.70 -4.15 -21.58
N ILE A 8 3.97 -4.91 -20.75
CA ILE A 8 3.19 -4.36 -19.65
C ILE A 8 4.11 -3.69 -18.62
N VAL A 9 5.15 -4.41 -18.17
CA VAL A 9 6.13 -3.90 -17.19
C VAL A 9 6.78 -2.61 -17.68
N GLN A 10 7.19 -2.54 -18.94
CA GLN A 10 7.78 -1.32 -19.52
C GLN A 10 6.80 -0.14 -19.49
N LYS A 11 5.54 -0.36 -19.86
CA LYS A 11 4.51 0.69 -19.85
C LYS A 11 4.16 1.17 -18.44
N VAL A 12 4.05 0.25 -17.50
CA VAL A 12 3.79 0.57 -16.09
C VAL A 12 4.94 1.39 -15.50
N ASN A 13 6.19 1.00 -15.76
CA ASN A 13 7.37 1.73 -15.27
C ASN A 13 7.57 3.09 -15.94
N SER A 14 6.98 3.32 -17.13
CA SER A 14 7.02 4.61 -17.83
C SER A 14 5.80 5.51 -17.54
N ALA A 15 4.88 5.05 -16.69
CA ALA A 15 3.71 5.84 -16.30
C ALA A 15 4.13 7.09 -15.49
N LYS A 16 3.45 8.20 -15.76
CA LYS A 16 3.76 9.50 -15.13
C LYS A 16 3.36 9.60 -13.67
N ASP A 17 2.37 8.82 -13.27
CA ASP A 17 1.80 8.78 -11.92
C ASP A 17 1.22 7.38 -11.63
N LEU A 18 0.92 7.12 -10.35
CA LEU A 18 0.37 5.83 -9.92
C LEU A 18 -0.96 5.50 -10.58
N GLN A 19 -1.89 6.47 -10.66
CA GLN A 19 -3.20 6.22 -11.27
C GLN A 19 -3.08 5.79 -12.73
N SER A 20 -2.16 6.40 -13.47
CA SER A 20 -1.83 6.00 -14.84
C SER A 20 -1.26 4.58 -14.90
N ALA A 21 -0.36 4.22 -13.97
CA ALA A 21 0.20 2.87 -13.86
C ALA A 21 -0.88 1.82 -13.57
N LEU A 22 -1.79 2.09 -12.61
CA LEU A 22 -2.92 1.23 -12.28
C LEU A 22 -3.85 1.03 -13.48
N ASN A 23 -4.19 2.10 -14.19
CA ASN A 23 -5.06 2.02 -15.37
C ASN A 23 -4.42 1.23 -16.51
N ILE A 24 -3.11 1.38 -16.71
CA ILE A 24 -2.36 0.59 -17.70
C ILE A 24 -2.41 -0.90 -17.33
N ILE A 25 -2.16 -1.25 -16.07
CA ILE A 25 -2.11 -2.65 -15.66
C ILE A 25 -3.47 -3.33 -15.80
N VAL A 26 -4.57 -2.71 -15.31
CA VAL A 26 -5.90 -3.33 -15.42
C VAL A 26 -6.35 -3.52 -16.87
N SER A 27 -6.06 -2.56 -17.75
CA SER A 27 -6.37 -2.67 -19.17
C SER A 27 -5.56 -3.80 -19.85
N ARG A 28 -4.25 -3.84 -19.62
CA ARG A 28 -3.37 -4.79 -20.29
C ARG A 28 -3.47 -6.22 -19.75
N VAL A 29 -3.69 -6.38 -18.45
CA VAL A 29 -3.93 -7.70 -17.86
C VAL A 29 -5.23 -8.29 -18.39
N ARG A 30 -6.30 -7.49 -18.42
CA ARG A 30 -7.58 -7.91 -18.98
C ARG A 30 -7.44 -8.40 -20.44
N GLU A 31 -6.72 -7.64 -21.28
CA GLU A 31 -6.45 -8.01 -22.67
C GLU A 31 -5.60 -9.29 -22.77
N ALA A 32 -4.56 -9.43 -21.92
CA ALA A 32 -3.61 -10.53 -21.99
C ALA A 32 -4.18 -11.87 -21.54
N LEU A 33 -5.11 -11.85 -20.56
CA LEU A 33 -5.79 -13.04 -20.01
C LEU A 33 -7.17 -13.29 -20.61
N ASP A 34 -7.59 -12.44 -21.57
CA ASP A 34 -8.92 -12.52 -22.19
C ASP A 34 -10.05 -12.62 -21.15
N THR A 35 -9.99 -11.75 -20.13
CA THR A 35 -10.99 -11.69 -19.05
C THR A 35 -11.92 -10.50 -19.21
N GLN A 36 -13.10 -10.54 -18.60
CA GLN A 36 -14.03 -9.40 -18.64
C GLN A 36 -13.65 -8.33 -17.65
N VAL A 37 -13.08 -8.72 -16.52
CA VAL A 37 -12.69 -7.79 -15.45
C VAL A 37 -11.23 -7.95 -15.07
N CYS A 38 -10.57 -6.82 -14.85
CA CYS A 38 -9.35 -6.72 -14.06
C CYS A 38 -9.44 -5.51 -13.14
N SER A 39 -9.13 -5.69 -11.86
CA SER A 39 -9.24 -4.63 -10.85
C SER A 39 -8.08 -4.65 -9.86
N VAL A 40 -7.74 -3.48 -9.34
CA VAL A 40 -6.75 -3.29 -8.28
C VAL A 40 -7.42 -2.65 -7.07
N PHE A 41 -7.32 -3.33 -5.95
CA PHE A 41 -7.66 -2.80 -4.64
C PHE A 41 -6.39 -2.47 -3.88
N LEU A 42 -6.28 -1.27 -3.31
CA LEU A 42 -5.16 -0.89 -2.46
C LEU A 42 -5.63 -0.72 -1.02
N PHE A 43 -4.76 -1.10 -0.09
CA PHE A 43 -5.03 -0.95 1.33
C PHE A 43 -4.91 0.51 1.74
N ASP A 44 -5.97 1.04 2.34
CA ASP A 44 -6.01 2.36 2.96
C ASP A 44 -5.98 2.19 4.48
N ALA A 45 -4.90 2.64 5.11
CA ALA A 45 -4.70 2.50 6.55
C ALA A 45 -5.58 3.44 7.37
N ASP A 46 -6.01 4.58 6.82
CA ASP A 46 -6.85 5.55 7.53
C ASP A 46 -8.26 5.00 7.79
N ILE A 47 -8.79 4.22 6.84
CA ILE A 47 -10.11 3.56 6.96
C ILE A 47 -10.00 2.05 7.23
N ASN A 48 -8.78 1.50 7.31
CA ASN A 48 -8.48 0.08 7.50
C ASN A 48 -9.24 -0.84 6.52
N SER A 49 -9.24 -0.48 5.25
CA SER A 49 -9.99 -1.16 4.20
C SER A 49 -9.23 -1.19 2.88
N HIS A 50 -9.60 -2.11 2.00
CA HIS A 50 -9.09 -2.19 0.64
C HIS A 50 -10.01 -1.40 -0.29
N VAL A 51 -9.51 -0.31 -0.86
CA VAL A 51 -10.25 0.58 -1.77
C VAL A 51 -10.03 0.17 -3.22
N LEU A 52 -11.09 0.13 -4.01
CA LEU A 52 -11.01 -0.11 -5.46
C LEU A 52 -10.39 1.12 -6.15
N MET A 53 -9.12 1.04 -6.53
CA MET A 53 -8.36 2.16 -7.11
C MET A 53 -8.35 2.18 -8.63
N ALA A 54 -8.48 1.03 -9.27
CA ALA A 54 -8.60 0.94 -10.72
C ALA A 54 -9.38 -0.31 -11.11
N SER A 55 -10.18 -0.20 -12.16
CA SER A 55 -10.90 -1.33 -12.75
C SER A 55 -11.13 -1.13 -14.23
N GLN A 56 -11.11 -2.25 -14.94
CA GLN A 56 -11.66 -2.41 -16.28
C GLN A 56 -12.68 -3.55 -16.24
N GLY A 57 -13.91 -3.25 -16.68
CA GLY A 57 -15.01 -4.22 -16.74
C GLY A 57 -16.05 -4.07 -15.63
N LEU A 58 -15.70 -3.50 -14.47
CA LEU A 58 -16.67 -3.11 -13.44
C LEU A 58 -17.25 -1.71 -13.69
N ASN A 59 -18.28 -1.35 -12.93
CA ASN A 59 -18.88 -0.02 -12.99
C ASN A 59 -17.83 1.05 -12.64
N ALA A 60 -17.58 1.97 -13.55
CA ALA A 60 -16.55 3.02 -13.36
C ALA A 60 -16.82 3.93 -12.13
N LYS A 61 -18.09 4.07 -11.71
CA LYS A 61 -18.45 4.83 -10.51
C LYS A 61 -18.05 4.16 -9.21
N ALA A 62 -17.74 2.86 -9.22
CA ALA A 62 -17.26 2.13 -8.05
C ALA A 62 -15.81 2.48 -7.70
N VAL A 63 -15.00 2.91 -8.68
CA VAL A 63 -13.59 3.28 -8.48
C VAL A 63 -13.48 4.48 -7.54
N GLY A 64 -12.68 4.34 -6.47
CA GLY A 64 -12.50 5.33 -5.41
C GLY A 64 -13.62 5.38 -4.37
N HIS A 65 -14.72 4.63 -4.55
CA HIS A 65 -15.88 4.68 -3.66
C HIS A 65 -16.16 3.34 -2.97
N VAL A 66 -15.89 2.24 -3.64
CA VAL A 66 -16.07 0.90 -3.08
C VAL A 66 -14.85 0.51 -2.27
N SER A 67 -15.09 0.05 -1.05
CA SER A 67 -14.06 -0.47 -0.15
C SER A 67 -14.54 -1.73 0.56
N LEU A 68 -13.60 -2.63 0.87
CA LEU A 68 -13.81 -3.87 1.61
C LEU A 68 -12.93 -3.86 2.86
N ALA A 69 -13.51 -4.16 4.01
CA ALA A 69 -12.76 -4.28 5.25
C ALA A 69 -11.74 -5.42 5.18
N VAL A 70 -10.75 -5.38 6.06
CA VAL A 70 -9.75 -6.46 6.15
C VAL A 70 -10.43 -7.78 6.47
N GLY A 71 -10.25 -8.77 5.60
CA GLY A 71 -10.87 -10.09 5.70
C GLY A 71 -12.30 -10.18 5.14
N GLU A 72 -12.87 -9.10 4.62
CA GLU A 72 -14.19 -9.07 3.99
C GLU A 72 -14.09 -9.45 2.52
N GLY A 73 -14.99 -10.34 2.09
CA GLY A 73 -15.05 -10.81 0.72
C GLY A 73 -13.81 -11.60 0.28
N LEU A 74 -13.74 -11.92 -1.00
CA LEU A 74 -12.59 -12.66 -1.56
C LEU A 74 -11.33 -11.79 -1.59
N VAL A 75 -11.46 -10.49 -1.86
CA VAL A 75 -10.35 -9.55 -1.84
C VAL A 75 -9.72 -9.46 -0.45
N GLY A 76 -10.55 -9.27 0.59
CA GLY A 76 -10.05 -9.24 1.97
C GLY A 76 -9.45 -10.58 2.41
N LEU A 77 -9.95 -11.70 1.87
CA LEU A 77 -9.41 -13.02 2.14
C LEU A 77 -8.02 -13.22 1.52
N VAL A 78 -7.82 -12.83 0.24
CA VAL A 78 -6.50 -12.82 -0.43
C VAL A 78 -5.51 -11.97 0.36
N ALA A 79 -5.92 -10.77 0.77
CA ALA A 79 -5.06 -9.87 1.53
C ALA A 79 -4.70 -10.44 2.90
N LYS A 80 -5.65 -11.05 3.61
CA LYS A 80 -5.45 -11.62 4.95
C LYS A 80 -4.50 -12.80 4.96
N HIS A 81 -4.60 -13.69 3.96
CA HIS A 81 -3.75 -14.88 3.86
C HIS A 81 -2.43 -14.60 3.14
N ALA A 82 -2.33 -13.46 2.42
CA ALA A 82 -1.21 -13.12 1.55
C ALA A 82 -0.89 -14.24 0.52
N GLU A 83 -1.93 -14.93 0.04
CA GLU A 83 -1.85 -16.07 -0.89
C GLU A 83 -2.84 -15.87 -2.04
N PRO A 84 -2.54 -16.39 -3.24
CA PRO A 84 -3.49 -16.41 -4.35
C PRO A 84 -4.75 -17.21 -4.04
N ILE A 85 -5.89 -16.73 -4.53
CA ILE A 85 -7.16 -17.46 -4.51
C ILE A 85 -7.64 -17.60 -5.95
N ASN A 86 -7.83 -18.84 -6.40
CA ASN A 86 -8.23 -19.22 -7.74
C ASN A 86 -9.50 -20.08 -7.67
N LEU A 87 -10.64 -19.52 -8.05
CA LEU A 87 -11.97 -20.14 -7.94
C LEU A 87 -12.62 -20.25 -9.31
N GLU A 88 -13.22 -21.42 -9.58
CA GLU A 88 -14.04 -21.65 -10.77
C GLU A 88 -15.39 -20.95 -10.70
N ASP A 89 -15.98 -20.87 -9.50
CA ASP A 89 -17.29 -20.26 -9.25
C ASP A 89 -17.26 -19.49 -7.92
N ALA A 90 -16.90 -18.22 -7.98
CA ALA A 90 -16.74 -17.35 -6.82
C ALA A 90 -18.04 -17.19 -5.98
N PRO A 91 -19.24 -17.06 -6.58
CA PRO A 91 -20.50 -16.99 -5.83
C PRO A 91 -20.77 -18.18 -4.90
N LEU A 92 -20.17 -19.36 -5.15
CA LEU A 92 -20.33 -20.53 -4.28
C LEU A 92 -19.40 -20.49 -3.05
N HIS A 93 -18.43 -19.57 -3.02
CA HIS A 93 -17.47 -19.51 -1.91
C HIS A 93 -18.12 -18.84 -0.68
N PRO A 94 -17.97 -19.40 0.55
CA PRO A 94 -18.59 -18.87 1.77
C PRO A 94 -18.24 -17.41 2.09
N SER A 95 -17.04 -16.96 1.67
CA SER A 95 -16.58 -15.60 1.86
C SER A 95 -16.91 -14.68 0.68
N TYR A 96 -17.69 -15.16 -0.32
CA TYR A 96 -18.11 -14.27 -1.39
C TYR A 96 -19.01 -13.17 -0.85
N HIS A 97 -18.69 -11.94 -1.18
CA HIS A 97 -19.46 -10.76 -0.82
C HIS A 97 -19.80 -9.99 -2.08
N TYR A 98 -21.06 -9.96 -2.44
CA TYR A 98 -21.52 -9.22 -3.60
C TYR A 98 -21.67 -7.73 -3.30
N LEU A 99 -21.04 -6.91 -4.12
CA LEU A 99 -21.11 -5.46 -4.05
C LEU A 99 -21.97 -4.94 -5.20
N GLN A 100 -23.17 -4.49 -4.88
CA GLN A 100 -24.14 -4.02 -5.89
C GLN A 100 -23.57 -2.88 -6.76
N GLU A 101 -22.71 -2.04 -6.19
CA GLU A 101 -22.11 -0.88 -6.85
C GLU A 101 -21.14 -1.28 -7.96
N THR A 102 -20.57 -2.48 -7.90
CA THR A 102 -19.56 -2.98 -8.88
C THR A 102 -20.20 -3.59 -10.11
N GLY A 103 -21.41 -4.15 -10.00
CA GLY A 103 -22.08 -4.88 -11.08
C GLY A 103 -21.43 -6.22 -11.38
N GLU A 104 -20.89 -6.91 -10.34
CA GLU A 104 -20.11 -8.14 -10.50
C GLU A 104 -20.94 -9.43 -10.45
N GLU A 105 -22.28 -9.36 -10.40
CA GLU A 105 -23.17 -10.52 -10.29
C GLU A 105 -23.07 -11.52 -11.46
N VAL A 106 -22.54 -11.13 -12.58
CA VAL A 106 -22.42 -11.96 -13.79
C VAL A 106 -21.12 -12.77 -13.85
N PHE A 107 -20.16 -12.51 -12.93
CA PHE A 107 -18.85 -13.13 -12.99
C PHE A 107 -18.76 -14.33 -12.05
N HIS A 108 -18.28 -15.46 -12.60
CA HIS A 108 -18.13 -16.73 -11.89
C HIS A 108 -16.67 -17.01 -11.54
N ALA A 109 -15.78 -17.06 -12.54
CA ALA A 109 -14.40 -17.34 -12.28
C ALA A 109 -13.69 -16.14 -11.63
N PHE A 110 -12.87 -16.41 -10.61
CA PHE A 110 -12.13 -15.41 -9.86
C PHE A 110 -10.69 -15.87 -9.65
N LEU A 111 -9.74 -15.01 -9.98
CA LEU A 111 -8.36 -15.16 -9.55
C LEU A 111 -7.93 -13.85 -8.89
N GLY A 112 -7.57 -13.91 -7.62
CA GLY A 112 -7.02 -12.79 -6.87
C GLY A 112 -5.61 -13.11 -6.38
N VAL A 113 -4.69 -12.17 -6.54
CA VAL A 113 -3.31 -12.28 -6.07
C VAL A 113 -2.93 -11.11 -5.19
N PRO A 114 -2.19 -11.32 -4.09
CA PRO A 114 -1.78 -10.22 -3.23
C PRO A 114 -0.65 -9.40 -3.88
N ILE A 115 -0.67 -8.10 -3.65
CA ILE A 115 0.41 -7.17 -4.01
C ILE A 115 1.26 -6.98 -2.77
N ILE A 116 2.45 -7.61 -2.75
CA ILE A 116 3.30 -7.68 -1.54
C ILE A 116 4.60 -6.90 -1.75
N HIS A 117 4.92 -6.02 -0.80
CA HIS A 117 6.20 -5.33 -0.71
C HIS A 117 6.76 -5.41 0.71
N HIS A 118 8.03 -5.85 0.86
CA HIS A 118 8.68 -6.00 2.17
C HIS A 118 7.84 -6.71 3.24
N ARG A 119 7.16 -7.82 2.86
CA ARG A 119 6.25 -8.63 3.71
C ARG A 119 4.92 -7.94 4.09
N ALA A 120 4.67 -6.73 3.62
CA ALA A 120 3.38 -6.07 3.79
C ALA A 120 2.53 -6.26 2.53
N VAL A 121 1.23 -6.54 2.72
CA VAL A 121 0.25 -6.56 1.63
C VAL A 121 -0.21 -5.14 1.40
N LEU A 122 0.16 -4.57 0.24
CA LEU A 122 -0.24 -3.23 -0.19
C LEU A 122 -1.63 -3.22 -0.83
N GLY A 123 -2.09 -4.38 -1.29
CA GLY A 123 -3.36 -4.50 -1.99
C GLY A 123 -3.55 -5.86 -2.63
N VAL A 124 -4.52 -5.93 -3.53
CA VAL A 124 -4.90 -7.14 -4.26
C VAL A 124 -5.16 -6.81 -5.73
N LEU A 125 -4.59 -7.60 -6.63
CA LEU A 125 -4.89 -7.58 -8.06
C LEU A 125 -5.81 -8.75 -8.37
N ILE A 126 -6.97 -8.49 -9.01
CA ILE A 126 -7.95 -9.52 -9.34
C ILE A 126 -8.29 -9.52 -10.82
N VAL A 127 -8.66 -10.70 -11.33
CA VAL A 127 -9.32 -10.88 -12.61
C VAL A 127 -10.57 -11.75 -12.43
N GLN A 128 -11.62 -11.46 -13.21
CA GLN A 128 -12.87 -12.20 -13.19
C GLN A 128 -13.34 -12.51 -14.62
N HIS A 129 -14.03 -13.65 -14.76
CA HIS A 129 -14.58 -14.13 -16.01
C HIS A 129 -16.04 -14.55 -15.82
N GLU A 130 -16.90 -14.29 -16.83
CA GLU A 130 -18.32 -14.68 -16.81
C GLU A 130 -18.48 -16.21 -16.81
N GLU A 131 -17.65 -16.91 -17.57
CA GLU A 131 -17.70 -18.37 -17.62
C GLU A 131 -17.09 -18.98 -16.37
N ARG A 132 -17.65 -20.12 -15.93
CA ARG A 132 -17.10 -20.96 -14.88
C ARG A 132 -15.87 -21.64 -15.42
N ARG A 133 -14.71 -21.20 -15.00
CA ARG A 133 -13.43 -21.81 -15.32
C ARG A 133 -12.42 -21.57 -14.20
N ARG A 134 -11.44 -22.45 -14.08
CA ARG A 134 -10.29 -22.21 -13.25
C ARG A 134 -9.18 -21.63 -14.11
N PHE A 135 -8.52 -20.60 -13.62
CA PHE A 135 -7.32 -20.07 -14.26
C PHE A 135 -6.18 -21.11 -14.17
N ASP A 136 -5.43 -21.28 -15.25
CA ASP A 136 -4.32 -22.22 -15.27
C ASP A 136 -3.07 -21.68 -14.53
N GLU A 137 -2.06 -22.54 -14.35
CA GLU A 137 -0.84 -22.18 -13.64
C GLU A 137 -0.06 -21.05 -14.34
N ALA A 138 -0.11 -20.95 -15.66
CA ALA A 138 0.57 -19.92 -16.41
C ALA A 138 -0.12 -18.56 -16.26
N GLU A 139 -1.44 -18.53 -16.22
CA GLU A 139 -2.26 -17.33 -15.96
C GLU A 139 -2.04 -16.84 -14.52
N GLU A 140 -2.03 -17.75 -13.55
CA GLU A 140 -1.77 -17.44 -12.15
C GLU A 140 -0.35 -16.89 -11.95
N ALA A 141 0.67 -17.58 -12.49
CA ALA A 141 2.06 -17.11 -12.43
C ALA A 141 2.27 -15.75 -13.12
N PHE A 142 1.57 -15.50 -14.22
CA PHE A 142 1.57 -14.23 -14.91
C PHE A 142 1.01 -13.11 -14.02
N LEU A 143 -0.13 -13.34 -13.38
CA LEU A 143 -0.75 -12.36 -12.49
C LEU A 143 0.11 -12.08 -11.25
N ILE A 144 0.69 -13.12 -10.63
CA ILE A 144 1.63 -13.00 -9.51
C ILE A 144 2.85 -12.16 -9.90
N THR A 145 3.42 -12.41 -11.09
CA THR A 145 4.59 -11.65 -11.55
C THR A 145 4.26 -10.17 -11.73
N LEU A 146 3.10 -9.85 -12.30
CA LEU A 146 2.66 -8.48 -12.46
C LEU A 146 2.33 -7.79 -11.12
N SER A 147 1.74 -8.52 -10.17
CA SER A 147 1.49 -7.98 -8.82
C SER A 147 2.78 -7.61 -8.10
N ALA A 148 3.84 -8.41 -8.25
CA ALA A 148 5.16 -8.11 -7.69
C ALA A 148 5.80 -6.87 -8.33
N GLN A 149 5.63 -6.66 -9.64
CA GLN A 149 6.10 -5.44 -10.31
C GLN A 149 5.32 -4.21 -9.86
N LEU A 150 4.00 -4.34 -9.74
CA LEU A 150 3.13 -3.27 -9.29
C LEU A 150 3.45 -2.85 -7.84
N ALA A 151 3.82 -3.80 -6.98
CA ALA A 151 4.23 -3.53 -5.60
C ALA A 151 5.37 -2.52 -5.51
N GLY A 152 6.38 -2.62 -6.39
CA GLY A 152 7.48 -1.66 -6.47
C GLY A 152 7.03 -0.25 -6.88
N VAL A 153 6.10 -0.16 -7.83
CA VAL A 153 5.54 1.13 -8.29
C VAL A 153 4.72 1.80 -7.20
N ILE A 154 3.89 1.04 -6.49
CA ILE A 154 3.09 1.54 -5.36
C ILE A 154 4.01 2.04 -4.25
N ALA A 155 4.98 1.22 -3.82
CA ALA A 155 5.91 1.58 -2.75
C ALA A 155 6.74 2.84 -3.09
N HIS A 156 7.12 3.01 -4.37
CA HIS A 156 7.80 4.22 -4.82
C HIS A 156 6.88 5.45 -4.74
N ALA A 157 5.63 5.32 -5.17
CA ALA A 157 4.65 6.39 -5.12
C ALA A 157 4.32 6.82 -3.68
N GLU A 158 4.24 5.87 -2.73
CA GLU A 158 4.12 6.12 -1.30
C GLU A 158 5.34 6.89 -0.75
N ALA A 159 6.54 6.42 -1.05
CA ALA A 159 7.79 7.02 -0.59
C ALA A 159 8.00 8.46 -1.10
N THR A 160 7.44 8.80 -2.26
CA THR A 160 7.51 10.14 -2.86
C THR A 160 6.35 11.06 -2.48
N GLY A 161 5.39 10.57 -1.66
CA GLY A 161 4.20 11.33 -1.27
C GLY A 161 3.21 11.57 -2.42
N ALA A 162 3.32 10.81 -3.51
CA ALA A 162 2.40 10.88 -4.65
C ALA A 162 1.04 10.23 -4.37
N ILE A 163 0.89 9.61 -3.19
CA ILE A 163 -0.34 9.00 -2.70
C ILE A 163 -0.62 9.54 -1.31
N GLU A 164 -1.66 10.35 -1.17
CA GLU A 164 -2.20 10.70 0.13
C GLU A 164 -3.20 9.61 0.57
N GLY A 165 -3.02 9.06 1.78
CA GLY A 165 -4.00 8.15 2.41
C GLY A 165 -3.73 6.65 2.26
N ILE A 166 -2.87 6.19 1.36
CA ILE A 166 -2.54 4.76 1.21
C ILE A 166 -1.18 4.49 1.86
N SER A 167 -1.15 4.24 3.15
CA SER A 167 0.05 3.82 3.88
C SER A 167 -0.18 2.49 4.60
N PRO A 168 0.66 1.47 4.36
CA PRO A 168 0.57 0.17 5.05
C PRO A 168 0.93 0.24 6.54
N SER A 169 1.48 1.33 6.99
CA SER A 169 1.79 1.57 8.40
C SER A 169 1.12 2.87 8.83
N GLY A 170 0.14 2.76 9.75
CA GLY A 170 -0.66 3.88 10.29
C GLY A 170 0.15 5.01 10.95
N HIS A 171 1.02 5.62 10.18
CA HIS A 171 1.68 6.86 10.52
C HIS A 171 1.10 7.94 9.62
N LYS A 172 0.12 8.66 10.13
CA LYS A 172 -0.18 9.99 9.60
C LYS A 172 1.11 10.80 9.63
N THR A 173 1.77 10.92 8.49
CA THR A 173 2.66 12.05 8.28
C THR A 173 1.78 13.29 8.13
N SER A 174 1.33 13.84 9.27
CA SER A 174 0.96 15.24 9.25
C SER A 174 2.22 15.97 8.80
N ASP A 175 2.15 16.74 7.71
CA ASP A 175 3.20 17.66 7.29
C ASP A 175 3.41 18.71 8.39
N THR A 176 4.02 18.28 9.49
CA THR A 176 4.48 19.18 10.53
C THR A 176 5.86 19.64 10.09
N VAL A 177 5.91 20.73 9.35
CA VAL A 177 7.17 21.37 8.99
C VAL A 177 7.82 21.90 10.27
N PHE A 178 8.84 21.21 10.75
CA PHE A 178 9.67 21.71 11.84
C PHE A 178 10.68 22.70 11.26
N ARG A 179 10.54 23.98 11.59
CA ARG A 179 11.56 24.98 11.31
C ARG A 179 12.55 25.00 12.48
N GLY A 180 13.72 24.47 12.25
CA GLY A 180 14.84 24.52 13.19
C GLY A 180 15.96 25.41 12.70
N VAL A 181 16.88 25.78 13.61
CA VAL A 181 18.12 26.47 13.26
C VAL A 181 19.18 25.38 13.07
N SER A 182 19.80 25.33 11.88
CA SER A 182 20.86 24.34 11.59
C SER A 182 22.14 24.68 12.36
N GLY A 183 22.60 23.73 13.18
CA GLY A 183 23.90 23.82 13.88
C GLY A 183 25.09 23.43 13.01
N SER A 184 24.87 22.82 11.85
CA SER A 184 25.90 22.46 10.87
C SER A 184 25.26 22.30 9.48
N SER A 185 26.06 22.51 8.42
CA SER A 185 25.62 22.25 7.05
C SER A 185 25.58 20.74 6.78
N GLY A 186 24.41 20.21 6.43
CA GLY A 186 24.23 18.81 6.06
C GLY A 186 22.74 18.50 5.84
N VAL A 187 22.47 17.46 5.05
CA VAL A 187 21.14 16.90 4.86
C VAL A 187 21.12 15.52 5.52
N ALA A 188 20.23 15.31 6.48
CA ALA A 188 19.96 13.99 7.06
C ALA A 188 18.56 13.54 6.64
N ILE A 189 18.46 12.34 6.06
CA ILE A 189 17.19 11.68 5.76
C ILE A 189 17.04 10.52 6.73
N GLY A 190 15.97 10.51 7.54
CA GLY A 190 15.72 9.43 8.50
C GLY A 190 14.30 9.51 9.05
N GLN A 191 13.85 8.42 9.67
CA GLN A 191 12.60 8.40 10.41
C GLN A 191 12.71 9.27 11.65
N VAL A 192 11.82 10.26 11.78
CA VAL A 192 11.68 11.04 13.01
C VAL A 192 10.74 10.29 13.94
N VAL A 193 11.29 9.76 15.04
CA VAL A 193 10.49 9.20 16.13
C VAL A 193 10.24 10.32 17.13
N VAL A 194 8.98 10.77 17.23
CA VAL A 194 8.58 11.70 18.29
C VAL A 194 8.38 10.90 19.58
N VAL A 195 9.28 11.07 20.53
CA VAL A 195 9.18 10.45 21.85
C VAL A 195 8.37 11.38 22.74
N PHE A 196 7.16 10.94 23.13
CA PHE A 196 6.30 11.63 24.09
C PHE A 196 6.72 11.37 25.54
N PRO A 197 6.44 12.27 26.50
CA PRO A 197 5.26 13.11 26.62
C PRO A 197 5.54 14.61 26.64
N HIS A 198 4.70 15.35 25.89
CA HIS A 198 4.36 16.75 26.08
C HIS A 198 5.44 17.74 26.60
N ALA A 199 6.52 17.93 25.88
CA ALA A 199 7.29 19.13 26.06
C ALA A 199 6.57 20.26 25.32
N ASP A 200 5.89 21.14 26.04
CA ASP A 200 5.37 22.38 25.46
C ASP A 200 6.54 23.32 25.16
N LEU A 201 7.03 23.25 23.91
CA LEU A 201 8.16 24.04 23.43
C LEU A 201 7.90 25.56 23.53
N ARG A 202 6.66 26.00 23.78
CA ARG A 202 6.31 27.41 24.03
C ARG A 202 6.78 27.91 25.40
N GLN A 203 7.09 27.00 26.32
CA GLN A 203 7.61 27.32 27.66
C GLN A 203 9.13 27.33 27.75
N ILE A 204 9.83 27.03 26.66
CA ILE A 204 11.30 27.11 26.64
C ILE A 204 11.70 28.57 26.46
N PRO A 205 12.29 29.22 27.46
CA PRO A 205 12.72 30.59 27.32
C PRO A 205 13.78 30.69 26.22
N ASN A 206 13.63 31.68 25.35
CA ASN A 206 14.56 31.96 24.26
C ASN A 206 15.94 32.30 24.86
N ARG A 207 16.77 31.28 25.09
CA ARG A 207 18.12 31.46 25.65
C ARG A 207 19.11 31.55 24.50
N GLN A 208 19.85 32.65 24.43
CA GLN A 208 21.10 32.66 23.68
C GLN A 208 22.06 31.67 24.31
N PRO A 209 22.74 30.83 23.53
CA PRO A 209 23.69 29.84 24.06
C PRO A 209 24.81 30.55 24.79
N LYS A 210 24.83 30.42 26.12
CA LYS A 210 25.91 31.00 26.96
C LYS A 210 27.16 30.14 27.00
N ASN A 211 27.08 28.85 26.64
CA ASN A 211 28.20 27.96 26.62
C ASN A 211 27.91 26.72 25.74
N ILE A 212 28.43 26.74 24.51
CA ILE A 212 28.23 25.66 23.49
C ILE A 212 28.69 24.29 24.02
N TYR A 213 29.71 24.22 24.86
CA TYR A 213 30.20 22.94 25.40
C TYR A 213 29.19 22.29 26.36
N LYS A 214 28.52 23.10 27.16
CA LYS A 214 27.52 22.62 28.12
C LYS A 214 26.23 22.17 27.42
N ASP A 215 25.87 22.79 26.32
CA ASP A 215 24.73 22.44 25.50
C ASP A 215 25.00 21.15 24.73
N ILE A 216 26.21 20.92 24.25
CA ILE A 216 26.65 19.65 23.62
C ILE A 216 26.64 18.50 24.63
N GLU A 217 27.09 18.75 25.87
CA GLU A 217 27.09 17.75 26.96
C GLU A 217 25.65 17.33 27.32
N LEU A 218 24.73 18.30 27.40
CA LEU A 218 23.32 18.06 27.64
C LEU A 218 22.65 17.24 26.48
N PHE A 219 23.02 17.59 25.27
CA PHE A 219 22.52 16.88 24.07
C PHE A 219 23.04 15.44 24.01
N ASN A 220 24.32 15.22 24.34
CA ASN A 220 24.89 13.88 24.41
C ASN A 220 24.29 13.03 25.54
N THR A 221 23.97 13.65 26.68
CA THR A 221 23.29 13.00 27.79
C THR A 221 21.87 12.59 27.38
N PHE A 222 21.15 13.46 26.66
CA PHE A 222 19.84 13.15 26.10
C PHE A 222 19.92 12.00 25.09
N LEU A 223 20.87 12.04 24.15
CA LEU A 223 21.06 10.95 23.18
C LEU A 223 21.38 9.61 23.84
N ASN A 224 22.15 9.60 24.91
CA ASN A 224 22.46 8.39 25.66
C ASN A 224 21.23 7.83 26.39
N SER A 225 20.40 8.69 26.97
CA SER A 225 19.13 8.29 27.58
C SER A 225 18.15 7.69 26.55
N VAL A 226 18.07 8.27 25.35
CA VAL A 226 17.26 7.72 24.24
C VAL A 226 17.82 6.36 23.78
N ARG A 227 19.15 6.21 23.70
CA ARG A 227 19.79 4.93 23.36
C ARG A 227 19.54 3.84 24.40
N GLU A 228 19.53 4.16 25.68
CA GLU A 228 19.18 3.22 26.74
C GLU A 228 17.70 2.81 26.67
N TYR A 229 16.81 3.75 26.43
CA TYR A 229 15.37 3.47 26.27
C TYR A 229 15.07 2.55 25.06
N LEU A 230 15.80 2.70 23.96
CA LEU A 230 15.67 1.86 22.77
C LEU A 230 16.33 0.47 22.92
N ARG A 231 17.24 0.27 23.88
CA ARG A 231 17.87 -1.03 24.17
C ARG A 231 17.01 -2.01 24.96
N PHE A 232 15.95 -1.54 25.61
CA PHE A 232 15.01 -2.39 26.34
C PHE A 232 13.60 -2.26 25.76
N PRO A 233 13.24 -3.05 24.72
CA PRO A 233 11.84 -3.15 24.35
C PRO A 233 11.10 -3.77 25.53
N HIS A 234 10.13 -3.03 26.08
CA HIS A 234 9.28 -3.49 27.15
C HIS A 234 8.68 -4.87 26.81
N ARG A 235 9.18 -5.93 27.45
CA ARG A 235 8.40 -7.13 27.73
C ARG A 235 7.49 -6.77 28.89
N ASN A 236 6.20 -7.10 28.74
CA ASN A 236 5.09 -7.00 29.70
C ASN A 236 4.23 -5.74 29.50
N ILE A 237 2.97 -5.89 29.21
CA ILE A 237 1.86 -6.74 29.76
C ILE A 237 0.90 -7.07 28.63
#